data_742c07c27b4dd6f80093fbc788629689
#
_entry.id   742c07c27b4dd6f80093fbc788629689
#
_cell.length_a   1.000
_cell.length_b   1.000
_cell.length_c   1.000
_cell.angle_alpha   90.00
_cell.angle_beta   90.00
_cell.angle_gamma   90.00
#
_symmetry.space_group_name_H-M   'P 1'
#
loop_
_entity.id
_entity.type
_entity.pdbx_description
1 polymer ?
#
loop_
_entity_poly.entity_id
_entity_poly.type
_entity_poly.pdbx_seq_one_letter_code
_entity_poly.pdbx_strand_id
1 'polypeptide(L)'
;SYLGVRGKNSVRLMGHSFRAAVFGFFRSQLIFALLDMGIILVAFFIIGVPYPLPIALLLAFLDFIPFFGAGTVLVPWGLICMAIGLFDMGLKLLLLYGILYIIRRIFEPRILGGATGFSSLQMLFSMYAGMRIAGVTGLVVAPIVWITCVNFLKTGVLDGFLGDIRFVANDIR
;
A
#
# COMPACT_ATOMS: atom_id res chain seq x y z
N SER A 1 31.87 0.41 27.81
CA SER A 1 31.99 0.71 26.36
C SER A 1 31.22 -0.25 25.43
N TYR A 2 30.57 -1.29 25.96
CA TYR A 2 29.80 -2.27 25.18
C TYR A 2 28.43 -1.75 24.67
N LEU A 3 27.85 -0.76 25.33
CA LEU A 3 26.55 -0.18 24.98
C LEU A 3 26.59 0.70 23.71
N GLY A 4 27.73 1.32 23.42
CA GLY A 4 27.87 2.20 22.26
C GLY A 4 28.00 1.48 20.92
N VAL A 5 28.49 0.25 20.88
CA VAL A 5 28.67 -0.55 19.66
C VAL A 5 27.33 -1.20 19.25
N ARG A 6 26.53 -1.65 20.21
CA ARG A 6 25.18 -2.21 19.96
C ARG A 6 24.22 -1.16 19.41
N GLY A 7 24.24 0.07 19.96
CA GLY A 7 23.40 1.16 19.49
C GLY A 7 23.70 1.59 18.04
N LYS A 8 24.98 1.70 17.66
CA LYS A 8 25.39 2.09 16.30
C LYS A 8 25.02 1.02 15.26
N ASN A 9 25.15 -0.25 15.61
CA ASN A 9 24.75 -1.35 14.70
C ASN A 9 23.21 -1.42 14.54
N SER A 10 22.47 -1.20 15.64
CA SER A 10 21.01 -1.16 15.58
C SER A 10 20.48 -0.02 14.70
N VAL A 11 21.06 1.19 14.80
CA VAL A 11 20.66 2.33 13.96
C VAL A 11 21.02 2.11 12.47
N ARG A 12 22.17 1.49 12.17
CA ARG A 12 22.51 1.13 10.79
C ARG A 12 21.62 0.04 10.22
N LEU A 13 21.28 -0.97 11.00
CA LEU A 13 20.33 -2.03 10.63
C LEU A 13 18.92 -1.44 10.41
N MET A 14 18.51 -0.47 11.24
CA MET A 14 17.26 0.26 11.08
C MET A 14 17.21 1.04 9.75
N GLY A 15 18.25 1.78 9.42
CA GLY A 15 18.30 2.55 8.17
C GLY A 15 18.26 1.65 6.94
N HIS A 16 18.91 0.49 6.99
CA HIS A 16 18.90 -0.50 5.91
C HIS A 16 17.52 -1.17 5.77
N SER A 17 16.91 -1.54 6.88
CA SER A 17 15.56 -2.17 6.90
C SER A 17 14.48 -1.18 6.47
N PHE A 18 14.58 0.09 6.87
CA PHE A 18 13.68 1.15 6.43
C PHE A 18 13.78 1.37 4.92
N ARG A 19 15.00 1.53 4.40
CA ARG A 19 15.24 1.71 2.97
C ARG A 19 14.75 0.52 2.15
N ALA A 20 14.97 -0.70 2.62
CA ALA A 20 14.49 -1.92 1.97
C ALA A 20 12.95 -2.00 1.97
N ALA A 21 12.29 -1.64 3.07
CA ALA A 21 10.83 -1.61 3.18
C ALA A 21 10.21 -0.57 2.24
N VAL A 22 10.76 0.65 2.23
CA VAL A 22 10.31 1.74 1.36
C VAL A 22 10.49 1.35 -0.11
N PHE A 23 11.67 0.86 -0.47
CA PHE A 23 11.96 0.46 -1.84
C PHE A 23 11.09 -0.75 -2.27
N GLY A 24 10.88 -1.71 -1.38
CA GLY A 24 9.98 -2.85 -1.60
C GLY A 24 8.53 -2.41 -1.85
N PHE A 25 8.04 -1.45 -1.06
CA PHE A 25 6.71 -0.88 -1.24
C PHE A 25 6.56 -0.18 -2.60
N PHE A 26 7.48 0.73 -2.93
CA PHE A 26 7.43 1.44 -4.23
C PHE A 26 7.56 0.50 -5.41
N ARG A 27 8.44 -0.50 -5.32
CA ARG A 27 8.59 -1.52 -6.36
C ARG A 27 7.30 -2.33 -6.56
N SER A 28 6.66 -2.78 -5.49
CA SER A 28 5.40 -3.52 -5.58
C SER A 28 4.29 -2.65 -6.17
N GLN A 29 4.18 -1.39 -5.73
CA GLN A 29 3.20 -0.45 -6.24
C GLN A 29 3.41 -0.15 -7.74
N LEU A 30 4.66 -0.03 -8.18
CA LEU A 30 4.98 0.15 -9.60
C LEU A 30 4.59 -1.06 -10.44
N ILE A 31 4.84 -2.27 -9.94
CA ILE A 31 4.44 -3.51 -10.62
C ILE A 31 2.92 -3.56 -10.78
N PHE A 32 2.16 -3.26 -9.73
CA PHE A 32 0.69 -3.21 -9.82
C PHE A 32 0.20 -2.14 -10.78
N ALA A 33 0.75 -0.92 -10.71
CA ALA A 33 0.35 0.15 -11.61
C ALA A 33 0.59 -0.19 -13.08
N LEU A 34 1.69 -0.87 -13.40
CA LEU A 34 1.99 -1.32 -14.76
C LEU A 34 1.05 -2.46 -15.21
N LEU A 35 0.76 -3.42 -14.32
CA LEU A 35 -0.19 -4.49 -14.59
C LEU A 35 -1.60 -3.95 -14.83
N ASP A 36 -2.08 -3.11 -13.93
CA ASP A 36 -3.41 -2.49 -14.00
C ASP A 36 -3.52 -1.61 -15.25
N MET A 37 -2.48 -0.81 -15.55
CA MET A 37 -2.42 -0.01 -16.78
C MET A 37 -2.55 -0.88 -18.03
N GLY A 38 -1.84 -2.00 -18.10
CA GLY A 38 -1.92 -2.92 -19.24
C GLY A 38 -3.32 -3.51 -19.41
N ILE A 39 -3.93 -3.97 -18.32
CA ILE A 39 -5.28 -4.54 -18.33
C ILE A 39 -6.32 -3.48 -18.72
N ILE A 40 -6.26 -2.30 -18.09
CA ILE A 40 -7.16 -1.18 -18.39
C ILE A 40 -7.04 -0.76 -19.84
N LEU A 41 -5.83 -0.64 -20.37
CA LEU A 41 -5.58 -0.23 -21.76
C LEU A 41 -6.22 -1.21 -22.73
N VAL A 42 -5.98 -2.52 -22.56
CA VAL A 42 -6.58 -3.57 -23.39
C VAL A 42 -8.11 -3.54 -23.29
N ALA A 43 -8.65 -3.44 -22.09
CA ALA A 43 -10.08 -3.38 -21.86
C ALA A 43 -10.72 -2.14 -22.52
N PHE A 44 -10.08 -0.98 -22.43
CA PHE A 44 -10.59 0.25 -23.03
C PHE A 44 -10.60 0.19 -24.57
N PHE A 45 -9.62 -0.48 -25.19
CA PHE A 45 -9.67 -0.75 -26.62
C PHE A 45 -10.86 -1.65 -26.99
N ILE A 46 -11.14 -2.69 -26.19
CA ILE A 46 -12.26 -3.60 -26.44
C ILE A 46 -13.62 -2.92 -26.22
N ILE A 47 -13.72 -2.08 -25.17
CA ILE A 47 -14.94 -1.34 -24.83
C ILE A 47 -15.22 -0.22 -25.83
N GLY A 48 -14.17 0.30 -26.49
CA GLY A 48 -14.28 1.44 -27.41
C GLY A 48 -14.25 2.79 -26.68
N VAL A 49 -13.56 2.88 -25.54
CA VAL A 49 -13.40 4.14 -24.80
C VAL A 49 -12.56 5.11 -25.63
N PRO A 50 -12.99 6.36 -25.81
CA PRO A 50 -12.17 7.37 -26.50
C PRO A 50 -10.92 7.68 -25.66
N TYR A 51 -9.79 7.85 -26.34
CA TYR A 51 -8.49 8.16 -25.72
C TYR A 51 -8.06 7.13 -24.65
N PRO A 52 -7.97 5.83 -24.97
CA PRO A 52 -7.71 4.79 -23.99
C PRO A 52 -6.37 4.96 -23.28
N LEU A 53 -5.32 5.39 -24.00
CA LEU A 53 -3.98 5.53 -23.45
C LEU A 53 -3.87 6.62 -22.37
N PRO A 54 -4.28 7.88 -22.60
CA PRO A 54 -4.19 8.92 -21.56
C PRO A 54 -5.06 8.61 -20.35
N ILE A 55 -6.23 8.00 -20.52
CA ILE A 55 -7.10 7.65 -19.40
C ILE A 55 -6.50 6.48 -18.61
N ALA A 56 -5.97 5.45 -19.26
CA ALA A 56 -5.29 4.34 -18.59
C ALA A 56 -4.06 4.82 -17.80
N LEU A 57 -3.29 5.76 -18.37
CA LEU A 57 -2.14 6.36 -17.70
C LEU A 57 -2.56 7.16 -16.45
N LEU A 58 -3.64 7.94 -16.56
CA LEU A 58 -4.21 8.68 -15.43
C LEU A 58 -4.65 7.74 -14.31
N LEU A 59 -5.35 6.64 -14.66
CA LEU A 59 -5.80 5.65 -13.70
C LEU A 59 -4.62 4.94 -13.03
N ALA A 60 -3.58 4.58 -13.79
CA ALA A 60 -2.36 4.00 -13.26
C ALA A 60 -1.64 4.96 -12.30
N PHE A 61 -1.67 6.26 -12.58
CA PHE A 61 -1.13 7.27 -11.68
C PHE A 61 -1.93 7.39 -10.39
N LEU A 62 -3.26 7.34 -10.47
CA LEU A 62 -4.13 7.33 -9.29
C LEU A 62 -3.95 6.09 -8.43
N ASP A 63 -3.54 4.98 -9.02
CA ASP A 63 -3.24 3.73 -8.31
C ASP A 63 -2.01 3.81 -7.39
N PHE A 64 -1.12 4.79 -7.61
CA PHE A 64 -0.03 5.07 -6.67
C PHE A 64 -0.53 5.60 -5.32
N ILE A 65 -1.73 6.17 -5.29
CA ILE A 65 -2.31 6.66 -4.05
C ILE A 65 -3.06 5.50 -3.39
N PRO A 66 -2.60 4.99 -2.24
CA PRO A 66 -3.31 3.95 -1.52
C PRO A 66 -4.78 4.36 -1.28
N PHE A 67 -5.73 3.45 -1.46
CA PHE A 67 -7.18 3.64 -1.41
C PHE A 67 -7.83 4.43 -2.56
N PHE A 68 -7.08 5.16 -3.36
CA PHE A 68 -7.64 5.90 -4.51
C PHE A 68 -7.53 5.14 -5.83
N GLY A 69 -7.25 3.88 -5.84
CA GLY A 69 -7.04 3.06 -7.04
C GLY A 69 -8.06 3.25 -8.16
N ALA A 70 -7.87 2.58 -9.29
CA ALA A 70 -8.72 2.68 -10.48
C ALA A 70 -10.23 2.56 -10.18
N GLY A 71 -10.60 1.88 -9.08
CA GLY A 71 -11.99 1.72 -8.65
C GLY A 71 -12.71 3.01 -8.29
N THR A 72 -12.00 4.00 -7.72
CA THR A 72 -12.61 5.30 -7.38
C THR A 72 -13.10 6.08 -8.60
N VAL A 73 -12.58 5.76 -9.78
CA VAL A 73 -13.00 6.36 -11.05
C VAL A 73 -13.90 5.41 -11.83
N LEU A 74 -13.51 4.14 -11.97
CA LEU A 74 -14.26 3.17 -12.78
C LEU A 74 -15.65 2.88 -12.24
N VAL A 75 -15.83 2.83 -10.92
CA VAL A 75 -17.13 2.54 -10.30
C VAL A 75 -18.11 3.70 -10.51
N PRO A 76 -17.83 4.95 -10.11
CA PRO A 76 -18.74 6.04 -10.40
C PRO A 76 -18.98 6.24 -11.89
N TRP A 77 -17.95 6.11 -12.71
CA TRP A 77 -18.10 6.23 -14.17
C TRP A 77 -19.03 5.17 -14.74
N GLY A 78 -18.86 3.89 -14.35
CA GLY A 78 -19.75 2.82 -14.75
C GLY A 78 -21.19 3.05 -14.33
N LEU A 79 -21.42 3.50 -13.09
CA LEU A 79 -22.76 3.82 -12.58
C LEU A 79 -23.39 5.00 -13.34
N ILE A 80 -22.63 6.04 -13.63
CA ILE A 80 -23.13 7.19 -14.42
C ILE A 80 -23.50 6.74 -15.84
N CYS A 81 -22.67 5.92 -16.49
CA CYS A 81 -22.99 5.37 -17.81
C CYS A 81 -24.31 4.59 -17.79
N MET A 82 -24.53 3.77 -16.76
CA MET A 82 -25.80 3.04 -16.62
C MET A 82 -26.99 3.99 -16.40
N ALA A 83 -26.82 5.03 -15.59
CA ALA A 83 -27.88 5.99 -15.30
C ALA A 83 -28.32 6.81 -16.52
N ILE A 84 -27.40 7.10 -17.45
CA ILE A 84 -27.68 7.84 -18.70
C ILE A 84 -28.11 6.93 -19.87
N GLY A 85 -28.34 5.63 -19.62
CA GLY A 85 -28.83 4.69 -20.63
C GLY A 85 -27.74 3.94 -21.40
N LEU A 86 -26.46 4.19 -21.15
CA LEU A 86 -25.32 3.45 -21.72
C LEU A 86 -25.01 2.19 -20.89
N PHE A 87 -26.00 1.30 -20.77
CA PHE A 87 -25.97 0.16 -19.85
C PHE A 87 -24.83 -0.81 -20.18
N ASP A 88 -24.61 -1.10 -21.47
CA ASP A 88 -23.55 -2.00 -21.94
C ASP A 88 -22.15 -1.50 -21.56
N MET A 89 -21.89 -0.22 -21.79
CA MET A 89 -20.63 0.41 -21.43
C MET A 89 -20.42 0.44 -19.90
N GLY A 90 -21.45 0.82 -19.15
CA GLY A 90 -21.39 0.86 -17.69
C GLY A 90 -21.11 -0.52 -17.11
N LEU A 91 -21.77 -1.56 -17.61
CA LEU A 91 -21.56 -2.94 -17.16
C LEU A 91 -20.11 -3.40 -17.43
N LYS A 92 -19.58 -3.12 -18.62
CA LYS A 92 -18.19 -3.46 -18.99
C LYS A 92 -17.16 -2.76 -18.09
N LEU A 93 -17.38 -1.49 -17.73
CA LEU A 93 -16.51 -0.76 -16.80
C LEU A 93 -16.55 -1.36 -15.38
N LEU A 94 -17.71 -1.75 -14.89
CA LEU A 94 -17.85 -2.41 -13.59
C LEU A 94 -17.24 -3.81 -13.57
N LEU A 95 -17.40 -4.57 -14.67
CA LEU A 95 -16.74 -5.87 -14.81
C LEU A 95 -15.21 -5.73 -14.87
N LEU A 96 -14.71 -4.74 -15.59
CA LEU A 96 -13.27 -4.41 -15.60
C LEU A 96 -12.76 -4.14 -14.19
N TYR A 97 -13.45 -3.30 -13.43
CA TYR A 97 -13.09 -3.06 -12.04
C TYR A 97 -13.11 -4.34 -11.18
N GLY A 98 -14.12 -5.18 -11.35
CA GLY A 98 -14.20 -6.49 -10.67
C GLY A 98 -13.00 -7.39 -10.97
N ILE A 99 -12.56 -7.43 -12.23
CA ILE A 99 -11.36 -8.18 -12.65
C ILE A 99 -10.11 -7.63 -11.98
N LEU A 100 -9.90 -6.30 -12.04
CA LEU A 100 -8.76 -5.64 -11.40
C LEU A 100 -8.73 -5.90 -9.89
N TYR A 101 -9.90 -5.81 -9.23
CA TYR A 101 -10.04 -6.08 -7.80
C TYR A 101 -9.65 -7.52 -7.43
N ILE A 102 -10.12 -8.50 -8.20
CA ILE A 102 -9.80 -9.93 -7.98
C ILE A 102 -8.30 -10.17 -8.19
N ILE A 103 -7.72 -9.65 -9.28
CA ILE A 103 -6.29 -9.78 -9.57
C ILE A 103 -5.48 -9.20 -8.42
N ARG A 104 -5.80 -7.98 -8.01
CA ARG A 104 -5.10 -7.31 -6.89
C ARG A 104 -5.23 -8.12 -5.60
N ARG A 105 -6.43 -8.61 -5.27
CA ARG A 105 -6.68 -9.41 -4.07
C ARG A 105 -5.87 -10.71 -4.00
N ILE A 106 -5.61 -11.33 -5.16
CA ILE A 106 -4.84 -12.58 -5.25
C ILE A 106 -3.33 -12.32 -5.22
N PHE A 107 -2.88 -11.29 -5.93
CA PHE A 107 -1.45 -11.05 -6.13
C PHE A 107 -0.83 -10.15 -5.07
N GLU A 108 -1.61 -9.25 -4.45
CA GLU A 108 -1.12 -8.33 -3.41
C GLU A 108 -0.38 -9.06 -2.27
N PRO A 109 -0.94 -10.12 -1.63
CA PRO A 109 -0.23 -10.82 -0.56
C PRO A 109 1.03 -11.55 -1.04
N ARG A 110 1.09 -11.96 -2.31
CA ARG A 110 2.27 -12.62 -2.89
C ARG A 110 3.38 -11.63 -3.19
N ILE A 111 3.06 -10.46 -3.67
CA ILE A 111 4.04 -9.42 -4.06
C ILE A 111 4.56 -8.70 -2.81
N LEU A 112 3.72 -8.45 -1.82
CA LEU A 112 4.10 -7.85 -0.54
C LEU A 112 4.79 -8.82 0.43
N GLY A 113 4.95 -10.10 0.03
CA GLY A 113 5.77 -11.08 0.76
C GLY A 113 5.22 -11.49 2.13
N GLY A 114 3.92 -11.51 2.33
CA GLY A 114 3.28 -12.03 3.57
C GLY A 114 3.60 -11.24 4.86
N ALA A 115 4.34 -10.15 4.76
CA ALA A 115 4.84 -9.37 5.91
C ALA A 115 3.81 -8.39 6.49
N THR A 116 2.62 -8.31 5.91
CA THR A 116 1.63 -7.32 6.36
C THR A 116 0.53 -7.95 7.19
N GLY A 117 0.83 -8.26 8.44
CA GLY A 117 -0.20 -8.42 9.46
C GLY A 117 -0.84 -7.06 9.82
N PHE A 118 -1.06 -6.19 8.82
CA PHE A 118 -1.64 -4.87 9.01
C PHE A 118 -3.15 -4.92 8.79
N SER A 119 -3.87 -4.45 9.78
CA SER A 119 -5.30 -4.18 9.63
C SER A 119 -5.47 -2.99 8.68
N SER A 120 -6.42 -3.11 7.75
CA SER A 120 -6.82 -2.00 6.86
C SER A 120 -7.18 -0.72 7.64
N LEU A 121 -7.67 -0.86 8.87
CA LEU A 121 -7.95 0.24 9.80
C LEU A 121 -6.68 0.99 10.23
N GLN A 122 -5.59 0.28 10.52
CA GLN A 122 -4.33 0.92 10.91
C GLN A 122 -3.74 1.73 9.77
N MET A 123 -3.88 1.24 8.55
CA MET A 123 -3.44 1.92 7.35
C MET A 123 -4.27 3.19 7.11
N LEU A 124 -5.59 3.10 7.22
CA LEU A 124 -6.50 4.24 7.11
C LEU A 124 -6.18 5.32 8.16
N PHE A 125 -5.93 4.90 9.40
CA PHE A 125 -5.61 5.82 10.49
C PHE A 125 -4.28 6.53 10.26
N SER A 126 -3.26 5.81 9.78
CA SER A 126 -1.96 6.41 9.47
C SER A 126 -2.05 7.42 8.32
N MET A 127 -2.86 7.14 7.31
CA MET A 127 -3.10 8.06 6.19
C MET A 127 -3.83 9.32 6.63
N TYR A 128 -4.87 9.18 7.45
CA TYR A 128 -5.59 10.33 8.00
C TYR A 128 -4.66 11.22 8.84
N ALA A 129 -3.89 10.63 9.73
CA ALA A 129 -2.91 11.36 10.54
C ALA A 129 -1.85 12.03 9.66
N GLY A 130 -1.32 11.33 8.66
CA GLY A 130 -0.36 11.86 7.71
C GLY A 130 -0.89 13.03 6.90
N MET A 131 -2.12 12.92 6.42
CA MET A 131 -2.80 13.99 5.69
C MET A 131 -2.96 15.26 6.55
N ARG A 132 -3.26 15.10 7.84
CA ARG A 132 -3.38 16.23 8.79
C ARG A 132 -2.05 16.92 9.08
N ILE A 133 -0.94 16.20 9.04
CA ILE A 133 0.41 16.70 9.37
C ILE A 133 1.10 17.32 8.16
N ALA A 134 1.07 16.64 7.00
CA ALA A 134 1.84 17.01 5.82
C ALA A 134 1.02 17.02 4.51
N GLY A 135 -0.32 17.10 4.59
CA GLY A 135 -1.18 17.13 3.41
C GLY A 135 -1.07 15.88 2.55
N VAL A 136 -1.13 16.05 1.22
CA VAL A 136 -1.10 14.95 0.25
C VAL A 136 0.20 14.13 0.34
N THR A 137 1.33 14.76 0.64
CA THR A 137 2.60 14.06 0.85
C THR A 137 2.56 13.18 2.09
N GLY A 138 1.93 13.65 3.18
CA GLY A 138 1.72 12.87 4.39
C GLY A 138 0.81 11.67 4.18
N LEU A 139 -0.18 11.77 3.31
CA LEU A 139 -1.07 10.67 2.95
C LEU A 139 -0.31 9.47 2.36
N VAL A 140 0.75 9.71 1.59
CA VAL A 140 1.59 8.67 0.98
C VAL A 140 2.69 8.19 1.93
N VAL A 141 3.31 9.10 2.67
CA VAL A 141 4.47 8.80 3.52
C VAL A 141 4.07 8.16 4.84
N ALA A 142 2.95 8.57 5.44
CA ALA A 142 2.54 8.09 6.75
C ALA A 142 2.29 6.57 6.84
N PRO A 143 1.66 5.89 5.87
CA PRO A 143 1.57 4.43 5.87
C PRO A 143 2.93 3.74 5.88
N ILE A 144 3.91 4.29 5.13
CA ILE A 144 5.26 3.73 5.04
C ILE A 144 5.97 3.85 6.40
N VAL A 145 5.87 5.03 7.03
CA VAL A 145 6.41 5.27 8.37
C VAL A 145 5.74 4.37 9.40
N TRP A 146 4.42 4.25 9.35
CA TRP A 146 3.65 3.39 10.24
C TRP A 146 4.05 1.92 10.12
N ILE A 147 4.10 1.39 8.89
CA ILE A 147 4.56 0.02 8.61
C ILE A 147 5.95 -0.21 9.20
N THR A 148 6.85 0.74 9.03
CA THR A 148 8.21 0.63 9.56
C THR A 148 8.24 0.64 11.08
N CYS A 149 7.48 1.52 11.72
CA CYS A 149 7.36 1.58 13.18
C CYS A 149 6.79 0.29 13.77
N VAL A 150 5.71 -0.25 13.17
CA VAL A 150 5.08 -1.47 13.68
C VAL A 150 5.96 -2.70 13.44
N ASN A 151 6.64 -2.80 12.31
CA ASN A 151 7.62 -3.86 12.09
C ASN A 151 8.79 -3.79 13.07
N PHE A 152 9.24 -2.58 13.40
CA PHE A 152 10.27 -2.37 14.41
C PHE A 152 9.81 -2.85 15.79
N LEU A 153 8.60 -2.54 16.17
CA LEU A 153 8.02 -3.01 17.45
C LEU A 153 7.84 -4.54 17.49
N LYS A 154 7.53 -5.18 16.34
CA LYS A 154 7.38 -6.63 16.23
C LYS A 154 8.71 -7.40 16.14
N THR A 155 9.80 -6.77 15.68
CA THR A 155 11.10 -7.45 15.48
C THR A 155 11.94 -7.58 16.76
N GLY A 156 11.33 -7.58 17.95
CA GLY A 156 12.01 -8.04 19.17
C GLY A 156 12.77 -6.99 19.95
N VAL A 157 12.58 -5.70 19.69
CA VAL A 157 13.11 -4.66 20.59
C VAL A 157 12.39 -4.73 21.93
N LEU A 158 11.11 -5.12 21.95
CA LEU A 158 10.35 -5.35 23.18
C LEU A 158 10.76 -6.65 23.88
N ASP A 159 11.13 -7.71 23.15
CA ASP A 159 11.58 -8.98 23.75
C ASP A 159 12.95 -8.84 24.42
N GLY A 160 13.84 -7.99 23.87
CA GLY A 160 15.10 -7.62 24.52
C GLY A 160 14.87 -6.84 25.80
N PHE A 161 13.94 -5.88 25.79
CA PHE A 161 13.62 -5.04 26.96
C PHE A 161 12.89 -5.85 28.05
N LEU A 162 11.96 -6.70 27.68
CA LEU A 162 11.24 -7.59 28.59
C LEU A 162 12.13 -8.71 29.15
N GLY A 163 13.10 -9.16 28.35
CA GLY A 163 14.14 -10.11 28.82
C GLY A 163 15.04 -9.49 29.88
N ASP A 164 15.47 -8.26 29.68
CA ASP A 164 16.30 -7.52 30.67
C ASP A 164 15.53 -7.22 31.94
N ILE A 165 14.25 -6.86 31.87
CA ILE A 165 13.38 -6.65 33.06
C ILE A 165 13.13 -7.97 33.80
N ARG A 166 12.92 -9.08 33.08
CA ARG A 166 12.80 -10.41 33.72
C ARG A 166 14.10 -10.86 34.38
N PHE A 167 15.24 -10.56 33.81
CA PHE A 167 16.54 -10.89 34.39
C PHE A 167 16.77 -10.12 35.67
N VAL A 168 16.50 -8.81 35.68
CA VAL A 168 16.61 -7.95 36.86
C VAL A 168 15.59 -8.32 37.95
N ALA A 169 14.37 -8.70 37.56
CA ALA A 169 13.34 -9.13 38.53
C ALA A 169 13.64 -10.48 39.19
N ASN A 170 14.41 -11.34 38.49
CA ASN A 170 14.80 -12.66 39.03
C ASN A 170 16.07 -12.58 39.92
N ASP A 171 16.88 -11.52 39.75
CA ASP A 171 18.11 -11.29 40.52
C ASP A 171 17.84 -10.60 41.89
N ILE A 172 16.62 -10.07 42.07
CA ILE A 172 16.17 -9.40 43.32
C ILE A 172 15.42 -10.39 44.24
N ARG A 173 15.28 -11.65 43.85
CA ARG A 173 14.57 -12.66 44.65
C ARG A 173 15.54 -13.73 45.16
#